data_ca7329cc6d78716572571c29be3081cb
#
_entry.id   ca7329cc6d78716572571c29be3081cb
#
_cell.length_a   1.000
_cell.length_b   1.000
_cell.length_c   1.000
_cell.angle_alpha   90.00
_cell.angle_beta   90.00
_cell.angle_gamma   90.00
#
_symmetry.space_group_name_H-M   'P 1'
#
loop_
_entity.id
_entity.type
_entity.pdbx_description
1 polymer ?
#
loop_
_entity_poly.entity_id
_entity_poly.type
_entity_poly.pdbx_seq_one_letter_code
_entity_poly.pdbx_strand_id
1 'polypeptide(L)'
;MKKLALFLISFAILLGSAKTSFAESDTLKRLKKQGYATVAVANEPPYSDIKTDGYVTGAAPDVARAVLNMLGVPDLKAEVIMYGAMIPALQARRVDMATSGLYIKPDRCESIIYSEPDLCGAEAFAVPVGNPNNLLTY
;
A
#
# COMPACT_ATOMS: atom_id res chain seq x y z
N MET A 1 -9.42 50.63 -29.39
CA MET A 1 -8.35 50.04 -28.58
C MET A 1 -8.79 49.63 -27.15
N LYS A 2 -9.58 50.45 -26.43
CA LYS A 2 -10.04 50.13 -25.07
C LYS A 2 -10.97 48.90 -24.98
N LYS A 3 -11.83 48.61 -25.98
CA LYS A 3 -12.74 47.47 -26.01
C LYS A 3 -12.02 46.12 -26.26
N LEU A 4 -10.90 46.13 -26.99
CA LEU A 4 -10.09 44.94 -27.27
C LEU A 4 -9.30 44.50 -26.02
N ALA A 5 -8.82 45.45 -25.22
CA ALA A 5 -8.10 45.16 -23.96
C ALA A 5 -9.02 44.54 -22.90
N LEU A 6 -10.28 44.97 -22.81
CA LEU A 6 -11.26 44.37 -21.90
C LEU A 6 -11.58 42.90 -22.25
N PHE A 7 -11.62 42.57 -23.56
CA PHE A 7 -11.90 41.20 -24.01
C PHE A 7 -10.75 40.25 -23.72
N LEU A 8 -9.51 40.71 -23.81
CA LEU A 8 -8.30 39.93 -23.49
C LEU A 8 -8.17 39.66 -21.97
N ILE A 9 -8.55 40.62 -21.13
CA ILE A 9 -8.54 40.45 -19.66
C ILE A 9 -9.64 39.47 -19.21
N SER A 10 -10.82 39.50 -19.85
CA SER A 10 -11.91 38.58 -19.54
C SER A 10 -11.58 37.13 -19.94
N PHE A 11 -10.82 36.92 -21.03
CA PHE A 11 -10.38 35.59 -21.48
C PHE A 11 -9.28 35.00 -20.58
N ALA A 12 -8.38 35.85 -20.05
CA ALA A 12 -7.32 35.41 -19.14
C ALA A 12 -7.83 34.91 -17.78
N ILE A 13 -8.99 35.41 -17.32
CA ILE A 13 -9.58 35.00 -16.03
C ILE A 13 -10.26 33.62 -16.13
N LEU A 14 -10.71 33.21 -17.33
CA LEU A 14 -11.29 31.88 -17.54
C LEU A 14 -10.27 30.71 -17.57
N LEU A 15 -8.98 30.99 -17.79
CA LEU A 15 -7.94 29.95 -17.83
C LEU A 15 -7.34 29.62 -16.45
N GLY A 16 -7.73 30.30 -15.39
CA GLY A 16 -7.06 30.30 -14.09
C GLY A 16 -7.53 29.29 -13.04
N SER A 17 -8.41 28.33 -13.33
CA SER A 17 -8.98 27.49 -12.25
C SER A 17 -9.32 26.05 -12.64
N ALA A 18 -8.50 25.41 -13.44
CA ALA A 18 -8.55 23.96 -13.50
C ALA A 18 -7.87 23.40 -12.23
N LYS A 19 -8.57 23.44 -11.10
CA LYS A 19 -8.24 22.58 -9.95
C LYS A 19 -8.49 21.16 -10.42
N THR A 20 -7.42 20.39 -10.66
CA THR A 20 -7.53 18.94 -10.80
C THR A 20 -7.97 18.39 -9.45
N SER A 21 -9.26 18.35 -9.22
CA SER A 21 -9.84 17.64 -8.09
C SER A 21 -9.71 16.16 -8.40
N PHE A 22 -8.68 15.50 -7.87
CA PHE A 22 -8.69 14.05 -7.81
C PHE A 22 -9.89 13.64 -6.95
N ALA A 23 -10.89 13.04 -7.57
CA ALA A 23 -12.05 12.53 -6.84
C ALA A 23 -11.55 11.46 -5.86
N GLU A 24 -11.81 11.67 -4.58
CA GLU A 24 -11.47 10.71 -3.54
C GLU A 24 -12.21 9.40 -3.79
N SER A 25 -11.51 8.27 -3.77
CA SER A 25 -12.11 6.96 -4.00
C SER A 25 -13.13 6.60 -2.91
N ASP A 26 -14.15 5.84 -3.27
CA ASP A 26 -15.17 5.41 -2.29
C ASP A 26 -14.56 4.52 -1.19
N THR A 27 -13.51 3.77 -1.51
CA THR A 27 -12.72 3.01 -0.53
C THR A 27 -12.11 3.95 0.50
N LEU A 28 -11.41 5.00 0.08
CA LEU A 28 -10.79 5.94 1.01
C LEU A 28 -11.81 6.66 1.88
N LYS A 29 -12.95 7.09 1.31
CA LYS A 29 -14.07 7.67 2.08
C LYS A 29 -14.57 6.69 3.16
N ARG A 30 -14.71 5.41 2.81
CA ARG A 30 -15.12 4.37 3.75
C ARG A 30 -14.10 4.21 4.88
N LEU A 31 -12.79 4.10 4.55
CA LEU A 31 -11.72 3.97 5.54
C LEU A 31 -11.66 5.15 6.50
N LYS A 32 -11.79 6.37 5.99
CA LYS A 32 -11.86 7.59 6.82
C LYS A 32 -13.06 7.57 7.76
N LYS A 33 -14.23 7.18 7.24
CA LYS A 33 -15.47 7.12 8.05
C LYS A 33 -15.37 6.09 9.17
N GLN A 34 -14.77 4.94 8.92
CA GLN A 34 -14.59 3.88 9.92
C GLN A 34 -13.38 4.13 10.85
N GLY A 35 -12.41 4.96 10.43
CA GLY A 35 -11.25 5.34 11.22
C GLY A 35 -10.09 4.34 11.19
N TYR A 36 -10.17 3.28 10.42
CA TYR A 36 -9.09 2.28 10.29
C TYR A 36 -9.12 1.59 8.93
N ALA A 37 -8.00 0.94 8.58
CA ALA A 37 -7.93 -0.04 7.49
C ALA A 37 -7.67 -1.43 8.06
N THR A 38 -8.27 -2.46 7.47
CA THR A 38 -7.99 -3.85 7.81
C THR A 38 -6.87 -4.37 6.94
N VAL A 39 -5.79 -4.89 7.55
CA VAL A 39 -4.60 -5.33 6.86
C VAL A 39 -4.33 -6.82 7.07
N ALA A 40 -3.97 -7.53 6.00
CA ALA A 40 -3.47 -8.89 6.09
C ALA A 40 -1.99 -8.87 6.46
N VAL A 41 -1.63 -9.64 7.48
CA VAL A 41 -0.25 -9.83 7.93
C VAL A 41 0.05 -11.32 8.13
N ALA A 42 1.27 -11.74 7.82
CA ALA A 42 1.71 -13.13 8.03
C ALA A 42 2.36 -13.34 9.40
N ASN A 43 2.58 -12.28 10.16
CA ASN A 43 3.30 -12.29 11.43
C ASN A 43 4.74 -12.83 11.27
N GLU A 44 5.47 -12.26 10.32
CA GLU A 44 6.85 -12.62 9.95
C GLU A 44 7.80 -11.43 10.19
N PRO A 45 8.34 -11.25 11.39
CA PRO A 45 9.32 -10.20 11.65
C PRO A 45 10.58 -10.39 10.79
N PRO A 46 11.16 -9.29 10.26
CA PRO A 46 10.83 -7.88 10.50
C PRO A 46 9.80 -7.29 9.54
N TYR A 47 9.23 -8.08 8.62
CA TYR A 47 8.32 -7.60 7.57
C TYR A 47 6.96 -7.19 8.14
N SER A 48 6.39 -8.03 8.98
CA SER A 48 5.15 -7.76 9.71
C SER A 48 5.15 -8.48 11.06
N ASP A 49 4.63 -7.83 12.09
CA ASP A 49 4.57 -8.36 13.46
C ASP A 49 3.30 -7.86 14.16
N ILE A 50 2.71 -8.69 15.00
CA ILE A 50 1.60 -8.32 15.87
C ILE A 50 2.05 -8.51 17.31
N LYS A 51 2.05 -7.41 18.05
CA LYS A 51 2.39 -7.41 19.46
C LYS A 51 1.25 -8.04 20.29
N THR A 52 1.55 -8.40 21.51
CA THR A 52 0.60 -9.06 22.45
C THR A 52 -0.61 -8.18 22.77
N ASP A 53 -0.51 -6.87 22.62
CA ASP A 53 -1.59 -5.90 22.76
C ASP A 53 -2.42 -5.70 21.47
N GLY A 54 -2.07 -6.44 20.40
CA GLY A 54 -2.70 -6.33 19.09
C GLY A 54 -2.13 -5.24 18.18
N TYR A 55 -1.09 -4.49 18.63
CA TYR A 55 -0.46 -3.47 17.81
C TYR A 55 0.28 -4.11 16.64
N VAL A 56 -0.01 -3.62 15.43
CA VAL A 56 0.60 -4.09 14.18
C VAL A 56 1.81 -3.22 13.85
N THR A 57 2.97 -3.83 13.62
CA THR A 57 4.21 -3.15 13.28
C THR A 57 5.03 -3.99 12.29
N GLY A 58 6.16 -3.49 11.88
CA GLY A 58 7.06 -4.09 10.90
C GLY A 58 7.23 -3.20 9.69
N ALA A 59 8.15 -3.55 8.81
CA ALA A 59 8.53 -2.67 7.71
C ALA A 59 7.33 -2.25 6.84
N ALA A 60 6.52 -3.18 6.37
CA ALA A 60 5.38 -2.86 5.50
C ALA A 60 4.19 -2.23 6.27
N PRO A 61 3.74 -2.72 7.44
CA PRO A 61 2.66 -2.08 8.19
C PRO A 61 2.96 -0.66 8.64
N ASP A 62 4.21 -0.35 9.01
CA ASP A 62 4.57 0.97 9.49
C ASP A 62 4.58 2.00 8.35
N VAL A 63 5.03 1.62 7.14
CA VAL A 63 4.89 2.44 5.93
C VAL A 63 3.42 2.67 5.60
N ALA A 64 2.61 1.60 5.57
CA ALA A 64 1.18 1.70 5.31
C ALA A 64 0.47 2.62 6.31
N ARG A 65 0.81 2.53 7.60
CA ARG A 65 0.30 3.40 8.66
C ARG A 65 0.65 4.86 8.41
N ALA A 66 1.90 5.15 8.07
CA ALA A 66 2.35 6.50 7.78
C ALA A 66 1.56 7.13 6.62
N VAL A 67 1.41 6.40 5.51
CA VAL A 67 0.64 6.85 4.34
C VAL A 67 -0.84 7.04 4.68
N LEU A 68 -1.46 6.08 5.37
CA LEU A 68 -2.88 6.14 5.72
C LEU A 68 -3.17 7.28 6.70
N ASN A 69 -2.27 7.55 7.65
CA ASN A 69 -2.38 8.71 8.53
C ASN A 69 -2.39 10.03 7.74
N MET A 70 -1.52 10.18 6.75
CA MET A 70 -1.51 11.36 5.86
C MET A 70 -2.82 11.50 5.06
N LEU A 71 -3.47 10.37 4.77
CA LEU A 71 -4.76 10.32 4.08
C LEU A 71 -5.97 10.46 5.04
N GLY A 72 -5.76 10.59 6.34
CA GLY A 72 -6.81 10.76 7.34
C GLY A 72 -7.44 9.43 7.83
N VAL A 73 -6.71 8.33 7.72
CA VAL A 73 -7.09 7.02 8.28
C VAL A 73 -6.09 6.69 9.40
N PRO A 74 -6.46 6.89 10.69
CA PRO A 74 -5.49 6.92 11.79
C PRO A 74 -5.03 5.54 12.28
N ASP A 75 -5.75 4.45 11.95
CA ASP A 75 -5.47 3.16 12.55
C ASP A 75 -5.40 1.99 11.55
N LEU A 76 -4.72 0.91 11.96
CA LEU A 76 -4.66 -0.38 11.28
C LEU A 76 -5.19 -1.47 12.19
N LYS A 77 -6.05 -2.33 11.65
CA LYS A 77 -6.46 -3.58 12.29
C LYS A 77 -5.90 -4.76 11.51
N ALA A 78 -5.16 -5.63 12.18
CA ALA A 78 -4.58 -6.79 11.51
C ALA A 78 -5.51 -7.99 11.51
N GLU A 79 -5.48 -8.72 10.40
CA GLU A 79 -5.88 -10.12 10.33
C GLU A 79 -4.65 -10.97 10.02
N VAL A 80 -4.38 -11.98 10.83
CA VAL A 80 -3.32 -12.96 10.53
C VAL A 80 -3.84 -13.89 9.44
N ILE A 81 -3.19 -13.81 8.29
CA ILE A 81 -3.56 -14.57 7.10
C ILE A 81 -2.31 -15.24 6.54
N MET A 82 -2.38 -16.54 6.28
CA MET A 82 -1.28 -17.24 5.61
C MET A 82 -0.97 -16.59 4.27
N TYR A 83 0.30 -16.50 3.92
CA TYR A 83 0.82 -15.76 2.77
C TYR A 83 0.07 -16.08 1.47
N GLY A 84 -0.17 -17.37 1.18
CA GLY A 84 -0.91 -17.81 -0.02
C GLY A 84 -2.39 -17.44 -0.03
N ALA A 85 -2.97 -17.04 1.11
CA ALA A 85 -4.38 -16.67 1.22
C ALA A 85 -4.62 -15.15 1.20
N MET A 86 -3.56 -14.32 1.16
CA MET A 86 -3.69 -12.86 1.19
C MET A 86 -4.37 -12.30 -0.05
N ILE A 87 -4.00 -12.77 -1.25
CA ILE A 87 -4.62 -12.33 -2.51
C ILE A 87 -6.11 -12.71 -2.56
N PRO A 88 -6.52 -13.95 -2.27
CA PRO A 88 -7.93 -14.28 -2.12
C PRO A 88 -8.69 -13.42 -1.10
N ALA A 89 -8.07 -13.08 0.03
CA ALA A 89 -8.70 -12.22 1.04
C ALA A 89 -8.90 -10.78 0.54
N LEU A 90 -7.94 -10.22 -0.22
CA LEU A 90 -8.08 -8.93 -0.89
C LEU A 90 -9.20 -8.93 -1.92
N GLN A 91 -9.26 -9.96 -2.78
CA GLN A 91 -10.30 -10.11 -3.80
C GLN A 91 -11.71 -10.26 -3.18
N ALA A 92 -11.80 -10.98 -2.05
CA ALA A 92 -13.03 -11.12 -1.29
C ALA A 92 -13.39 -9.86 -0.48
N ARG A 93 -12.55 -8.81 -0.51
CA ARG A 93 -12.70 -7.58 0.31
C ARG A 93 -12.77 -7.84 1.81
N ARG A 94 -12.19 -8.93 2.26
CA ARG A 94 -12.06 -9.26 3.67
C ARG A 94 -11.03 -8.35 4.35
N VAL A 95 -10.00 -7.98 3.62
CA VAL A 95 -8.99 -7.00 4.04
C VAL A 95 -8.85 -5.91 2.97
N ASP A 96 -8.38 -4.75 3.39
CA ASP A 96 -8.19 -3.58 2.52
C ASP A 96 -6.81 -3.57 1.87
N MET A 97 -5.81 -4.11 2.56
CA MET A 97 -4.41 -4.15 2.13
C MET A 97 -3.73 -5.43 2.62
N ALA A 98 -2.68 -5.86 1.94
CA ALA A 98 -1.72 -6.84 2.44
C ALA A 98 -0.40 -6.12 2.76
N THR A 99 0.07 -6.23 4.00
CA THR A 99 1.25 -5.52 4.52
C THR A 99 2.24 -6.51 5.14
N SER A 100 2.76 -7.42 4.31
CA SER A 100 3.65 -8.52 4.72
C SER A 100 4.80 -8.78 3.75
N GLY A 101 5.26 -7.75 3.04
CA GLY A 101 6.37 -7.93 2.09
C GLY A 101 5.98 -8.84 0.91
N LEU A 102 4.76 -8.72 0.41
CA LEU A 102 4.30 -9.51 -0.72
C LEU A 102 5.00 -9.07 -2.01
N TYR A 103 5.91 -9.89 -2.53
CA TYR A 103 6.67 -9.58 -3.75
C TYR A 103 5.76 -9.23 -4.93
N ILE A 104 6.12 -8.16 -5.65
CA ILE A 104 5.50 -7.78 -6.93
C ILE A 104 5.93 -8.82 -7.97
N LYS A 105 4.97 -9.58 -8.48
CA LYS A 105 5.16 -10.60 -9.52
C LYS A 105 4.10 -10.44 -10.60
N PRO A 106 4.42 -10.73 -11.89
CA PRO A 106 3.48 -10.56 -13.01
C PRO A 106 2.15 -11.27 -12.78
N ASP A 107 2.17 -12.54 -12.35
CA ASP A 107 1.00 -13.36 -12.06
C ASP A 107 0.11 -12.77 -10.96
N ARG A 108 0.71 -12.12 -9.97
CA ARG A 108 -0.04 -11.44 -8.91
C ARG A 108 -0.64 -10.11 -9.37
N CYS A 109 0.07 -9.38 -10.23
CA CYS A 109 -0.41 -8.12 -10.80
C CYS A 109 -1.65 -8.29 -11.68
N GLU A 110 -1.92 -9.49 -12.19
CA GLU A 110 -3.18 -9.81 -12.88
C GLU A 110 -4.38 -9.83 -11.94
N SER A 111 -4.15 -10.02 -10.64
CA SER A 111 -5.19 -10.25 -9.63
C SER A 111 -5.37 -9.12 -8.64
N ILE A 112 -4.33 -8.35 -8.36
CA ILE A 112 -4.31 -7.26 -7.37
C ILE A 112 -3.47 -6.08 -7.87
N ILE A 113 -3.69 -4.92 -7.26
CA ILE A 113 -2.88 -3.71 -7.50
C ILE A 113 -1.84 -3.61 -6.38
N TYR A 114 -0.62 -3.27 -6.75
CA TYR A 114 0.47 -2.95 -5.83
C TYR A 114 0.65 -1.43 -5.69
N SER A 115 1.20 -1.00 -4.56
CA SER A 115 1.84 0.30 -4.41
C SER A 115 3.18 0.33 -5.14
N GLU A 116 3.85 1.48 -5.13
CA GLU A 116 5.30 1.49 -5.35
C GLU A 116 5.99 0.60 -4.31
N PRO A 117 7.15 -0.01 -4.64
CA PRO A 117 7.89 -0.86 -3.71
C PRO A 117 8.27 -0.10 -2.43
N ASP A 118 7.90 -0.62 -1.28
CA ASP A 118 8.27 -0.10 0.03
C ASP A 118 9.51 -0.80 0.61
N LEU A 119 9.84 -1.97 0.09
CA LEU A 119 10.97 -2.81 0.51
C LEU A 119 11.67 -3.42 -0.70
N CYS A 120 12.97 -3.60 -0.60
CA CYS A 120 13.76 -4.42 -1.50
C CYS A 120 14.39 -5.56 -0.72
N GLY A 121 14.27 -6.78 -1.23
CA GLY A 121 14.85 -7.98 -0.63
C GLY A 121 15.36 -8.91 -1.70
N ALA A 122 16.25 -9.83 -1.30
CA ALA A 122 16.72 -10.92 -2.13
C ALA A 122 16.57 -12.22 -1.37
N GLU A 123 16.31 -13.30 -2.10
CA GLU A 123 16.35 -14.64 -1.56
C GLU A 123 17.79 -15.15 -1.51
N ALA A 124 18.12 -15.92 -0.48
CA ALA A 124 19.43 -16.54 -0.33
C ALA A 124 19.30 -17.93 0.28
N PHE A 125 20.25 -18.80 -0.01
CA PHE A 125 20.34 -20.10 0.63
C PHE A 125 20.93 -19.98 2.03
N ALA A 126 20.30 -20.59 3.01
CA ALA A 126 20.95 -20.96 4.26
C ALA A 126 21.55 -22.37 4.11
N VAL A 127 22.85 -22.47 4.21
CA VAL A 127 23.57 -23.74 4.08
C VAL A 127 24.47 -23.98 5.29
N PRO A 128 24.80 -25.24 5.62
CA PRO A 128 25.79 -25.51 6.64
C PRO A 128 27.15 -24.84 6.33
N VAL A 129 27.92 -24.56 7.38
CA VAL A 129 29.25 -23.93 7.26
C VAL A 129 30.11 -24.67 6.24
N GLY A 130 30.66 -23.91 5.31
CA GLY A 130 31.51 -24.48 4.22
C GLY A 130 30.73 -24.96 3.00
N ASN A 131 29.39 -24.85 2.99
CA ASN A 131 28.55 -25.27 1.87
C ASN A 131 28.88 -26.64 1.31
N PRO A 132 28.81 -27.73 2.10
CA PRO A 132 29.31 -29.04 1.75
C PRO A 132 28.67 -29.65 0.50
N ASN A 133 27.48 -29.19 0.12
CA ASN A 133 26.75 -29.65 -1.07
C ASN A 133 26.97 -28.73 -2.29
N ASN A 134 27.85 -27.73 -2.17
CA ASN A 134 28.14 -26.75 -3.23
C ASN A 134 26.89 -26.15 -3.90
N LEU A 135 25.93 -25.77 -3.09
CA LEU A 135 24.68 -25.16 -3.58
C LEU A 135 24.94 -23.69 -3.96
N LEU A 136 24.92 -23.38 -5.24
CA LEU A 136 25.22 -22.05 -5.79
C LEU A 136 23.97 -21.38 -6.44
N THR A 137 23.00 -22.17 -6.84
CA THR A 137 21.74 -21.70 -7.48
C THR A 137 20.59 -22.59 -7.03
N TYR A 138 19.34 -22.12 -7.22
CA TYR A 138 18.14 -22.95 -7.14
C TYR A 138 17.65 -23.40 -8.48
#